data_543ff130862d2b750f060c7969c2007f
#
_entry.id   543ff130862d2b750f060c7969c2007f
#
_cell.length_a   1.000
_cell.length_b   1.000
_cell.length_c   1.000
_cell.angle_alpha   90.00
_cell.angle_beta   90.00
_cell.angle_gamma   90.00
#
_symmetry.space_group_name_H-M   'P 1'
#
loop_
_entity.id
_entity.type
_entity.pdbx_description
1 polymer ?
#
loop_
_entity_poly.entity_id
_entity_poly.type
_entity_poly.pdbx_seq_one_letter_code
_entity_poly.pdbx_strand_id
1 'polypeptide(L)'
;MILFFDNAESILDPQGTDAREIYSVVEELSRFSNICLGITSRISTIPPHFKRPIVSTLSAESACDIFYSIYNNSGQSKVISDLVRQLDFHALSITLLATTASHNTWDHNRLAKEWDVRRAQVLQTDYNESLAATIELSLASPTFRNLGPHARDLLGVVAFFPQGIDESNLDWLFPTIPNRNNIFDKFCVLSLTSRSNNFITMLAPIRDYLRPRDPSSSPLLCATKGQYFSRLSVEVDPTKPEFKEGRWVVSEDVNIEYLLDMFTSIDVNSDDVWDACSGFMEHLYWHKSQYPVLGPKIEGLADDYPSKPTYLIQLSRLSQLVGNFAEQKRLLTHASKLARKRGDDSLIAHTLFCLSRSNRGLGLHEEGLQQAKEALGIYERLGDTTAQARCWKGLAKLFRLEGQLDVSESAASRAIDLLPEKGQELLVCQSQRSLGHIYQSKREREKAIHHLENALEIASDFEWHSELFWIHCSLAELFADEDGFDDAHNHVGKAKSHAADDAYKLGRAMEIRARIWYQQRQLEDAASEALGAIGTHEKLGASRDVVRCKGLLQNVEQAMAGGLPKTVLLIPTNPPFSARGEPSCTLTNASPSH
;
A
#
# COMPACT_ATOMS: atom_id res chain seq x y z
N MET A 1 2.34 8.61 -26.50
CA MET A 1 2.23 7.65 -25.38
C MET A 1 1.09 6.70 -25.67
N ILE A 2 1.26 5.40 -25.39
CA ILE A 2 0.16 4.42 -25.48
C ILE A 2 -0.20 4.04 -24.06
N LEU A 3 -1.47 4.18 -23.71
CA LEU A 3 -2.04 3.71 -22.45
C LEU A 3 -3.00 2.56 -22.75
N PHE A 4 -2.88 1.47 -22.02
CA PHE A 4 -3.72 0.30 -22.21
C PHE A 4 -4.41 -0.07 -20.90
N PHE A 5 -5.75 -0.08 -20.92
CA PHE A 5 -6.59 -0.50 -19.80
C PHE A 5 -7.19 -1.87 -20.14
N ASP A 6 -6.72 -2.90 -19.47
CA ASP A 6 -7.25 -4.25 -19.65
C ASP A 6 -8.34 -4.55 -18.62
N ASN A 7 -9.36 -5.29 -19.03
CA ASN A 7 -10.48 -5.70 -18.17
C ASN A 7 -11.20 -4.49 -17.49
N ALA A 8 -11.42 -3.44 -18.29
CA ALA A 8 -11.91 -2.15 -17.78
C ALA A 8 -13.34 -2.19 -17.22
N GLU A 9 -14.09 -3.27 -17.39
CA GLU A 9 -15.41 -3.45 -16.76
C GLU A 9 -15.36 -3.35 -15.24
N SER A 10 -14.26 -3.73 -14.60
CA SER A 10 -14.11 -3.65 -13.15
C SER A 10 -14.08 -2.21 -12.62
N ILE A 11 -13.66 -1.26 -13.46
CA ILE A 11 -13.53 0.16 -13.12
C ILE A 11 -14.56 1.04 -13.83
N LEU A 12 -15.18 0.54 -14.91
CA LEU A 12 -16.18 1.26 -15.69
C LEU A 12 -17.61 0.74 -15.45
N ASP A 13 -17.83 -0.07 -14.41
CA ASP A 13 -19.18 -0.54 -14.06
C ASP A 13 -20.08 0.65 -13.70
N PRO A 14 -21.21 0.86 -14.43
CA PRO A 14 -22.13 1.96 -14.17
C PRO A 14 -22.74 1.98 -12.76
N GLN A 15 -22.67 0.86 -12.03
CA GLN A 15 -23.18 0.71 -10.67
C GLN A 15 -22.14 1.07 -9.61
N GLY A 16 -20.85 1.24 -9.98
CA GLY A 16 -19.79 1.69 -9.09
C GLY A 16 -19.90 3.17 -8.74
N THR A 17 -19.64 3.52 -7.48
CA THR A 17 -19.68 4.91 -7.00
C THR A 17 -18.69 5.82 -7.75
N ASP A 18 -17.56 5.26 -8.19
CA ASP A 18 -16.44 6.00 -8.79
C ASP A 18 -16.46 5.97 -10.34
N ALA A 19 -17.39 5.22 -10.94
CA ALA A 19 -17.44 5.03 -12.38
C ALA A 19 -17.54 6.37 -13.16
N ARG A 20 -18.29 7.33 -12.65
CA ARG A 20 -18.45 8.65 -13.28
C ARG A 20 -17.16 9.46 -13.30
N GLU A 21 -16.38 9.41 -12.22
CA GLU A 21 -15.09 10.12 -12.13
C GLU A 21 -14.06 9.47 -13.05
N ILE A 22 -14.02 8.13 -13.07
CA ILE A 22 -13.12 7.37 -13.95
C ILE A 22 -13.48 7.61 -15.43
N TYR A 23 -14.78 7.62 -15.77
CA TYR A 23 -15.24 7.99 -17.11
C TYR A 23 -14.75 9.38 -17.52
N SER A 24 -14.85 10.36 -16.61
CA SER A 24 -14.37 11.72 -16.87
C SER A 24 -12.86 11.76 -17.14
N VAL A 25 -12.07 11.03 -16.38
CA VAL A 25 -10.61 10.93 -16.57
C VAL A 25 -10.27 10.26 -17.92
N VAL A 26 -10.93 9.15 -18.26
CA VAL A 26 -10.73 8.46 -19.53
C VAL A 26 -11.13 9.36 -20.72
N GLU A 27 -12.20 10.13 -20.57
CA GLU A 27 -12.65 11.10 -21.58
C GLU A 27 -11.66 12.24 -21.73
N GLU A 28 -11.12 12.79 -20.65
CA GLU A 28 -10.08 13.82 -20.69
C GLU A 28 -8.80 13.29 -21.35
N LEU A 29 -8.34 12.10 -20.97
CA LEU A 29 -7.16 11.48 -21.58
C LEU A 29 -7.34 11.28 -23.10
N SER A 30 -8.55 10.98 -23.55
CA SER A 30 -8.86 10.79 -24.98
C SER A 30 -8.73 12.08 -25.83
N ARG A 31 -8.76 13.24 -25.20
CA ARG A 31 -8.64 14.57 -25.86
C ARG A 31 -7.20 14.93 -26.22
N PHE A 32 -6.21 14.26 -25.65
CA PHE A 32 -4.81 14.52 -25.95
C PHE A 32 -4.37 13.81 -27.23
N SER A 33 -4.00 14.56 -28.25
CA SER A 33 -3.59 14.01 -29.57
C SER A 33 -2.32 13.15 -29.54
N ASN A 34 -1.50 13.27 -28.48
CA ASN A 34 -0.27 12.52 -28.27
C ASN A 34 -0.47 11.26 -27.40
N ILE A 35 -1.70 10.96 -27.00
CA ILE A 35 -2.07 9.77 -26.23
C ILE A 35 -2.93 8.85 -27.10
N CYS A 36 -2.54 7.59 -27.20
CA CYS A 36 -3.35 6.53 -27.77
C CYS A 36 -3.88 5.67 -26.63
N LEU A 37 -5.20 5.57 -26.50
CA LEU A 37 -5.86 4.75 -25.48
C LEU A 37 -6.32 3.43 -26.09
N GLY A 38 -5.88 2.30 -25.52
CA GLY A 38 -6.44 0.98 -25.78
C GLY A 38 -7.22 0.52 -24.54
N ILE A 39 -8.44 0.07 -24.73
CA ILE A 39 -9.30 -0.41 -23.63
C ILE A 39 -9.87 -1.76 -24.03
N THR A 40 -9.70 -2.80 -23.19
CA THR A 40 -10.47 -4.04 -23.31
C THR A 40 -11.58 -4.07 -22.27
N SER A 41 -12.76 -4.52 -22.66
CA SER A 41 -13.90 -4.67 -21.78
C SER A 41 -14.88 -5.70 -22.35
N ARG A 42 -15.54 -6.45 -21.45
CA ARG A 42 -16.64 -7.37 -21.80
C ARG A 42 -17.99 -6.67 -21.91
N ILE A 43 -18.09 -5.43 -21.45
CA ILE A 43 -19.32 -4.65 -21.49
C ILE A 43 -19.27 -3.56 -22.58
N SER A 44 -20.43 -3.29 -23.17
CA SER A 44 -20.57 -2.34 -24.28
C SER A 44 -20.76 -0.88 -23.86
N THR A 45 -20.74 -0.57 -22.56
CA THR A 45 -20.98 0.75 -21.99
C THR A 45 -19.76 1.66 -21.99
N ILE A 46 -19.02 1.70 -23.10
CA ILE A 46 -17.88 2.61 -23.29
C ILE A 46 -18.34 3.88 -24.01
N PRO A 47 -17.74 5.07 -23.77
CA PRO A 47 -18.14 6.32 -24.42
C PRO A 47 -18.28 6.19 -25.94
N PRO A 48 -19.31 6.80 -26.58
CA PRO A 48 -19.68 6.55 -27.97
C PRO A 48 -18.63 6.99 -29.01
N HIS A 49 -17.69 7.85 -28.65
CA HIS A 49 -16.65 8.36 -29.55
C HIS A 49 -15.40 7.45 -29.69
N PHE A 50 -15.31 6.37 -28.86
CA PHE A 50 -14.26 5.37 -29.03
C PHE A 50 -14.56 4.43 -30.20
N LYS A 51 -13.52 4.13 -31.00
CA LYS A 51 -13.62 3.04 -31.97
C LYS A 51 -13.72 1.71 -31.21
N ARG A 52 -14.73 0.92 -31.52
CA ARG A 52 -15.04 -0.34 -30.84
C ARG A 52 -14.81 -1.53 -31.77
N PRO A 53 -13.56 -2.02 -31.95
CA PRO A 53 -13.38 -3.29 -32.61
C PRO A 53 -13.95 -4.40 -31.70
N ILE A 54 -14.95 -5.10 -32.21
CA ILE A 54 -15.48 -6.29 -31.51
C ILE A 54 -14.51 -7.43 -31.79
N VAL A 55 -13.91 -7.99 -30.73
CA VAL A 55 -13.13 -9.23 -30.83
C VAL A 55 -14.15 -10.37 -30.93
N SER A 56 -14.31 -10.90 -32.14
CA SER A 56 -15.17 -12.06 -32.38
C SER A 56 -14.53 -13.35 -31.85
N THR A 57 -15.34 -14.39 -31.74
CA THR A 57 -14.84 -15.75 -31.51
C THR A 57 -13.94 -16.20 -32.70
N LEU A 58 -13.17 -17.25 -32.50
CA LEU A 58 -12.27 -17.80 -33.52
C LEU A 58 -13.05 -18.22 -34.77
N SER A 59 -12.39 -18.27 -35.94
CA SER A 59 -12.94 -18.98 -37.08
C SER A 59 -13.00 -20.49 -36.81
N ALA A 60 -13.91 -21.20 -37.45
CA ALA A 60 -14.03 -22.65 -37.27
C ALA A 60 -12.71 -23.39 -37.55
N GLU A 61 -11.95 -22.93 -38.55
CA GLU A 61 -10.64 -23.47 -38.92
C GLU A 61 -9.62 -23.23 -37.80
N SER A 62 -9.41 -21.95 -37.39
CA SER A 62 -8.47 -21.60 -36.29
C SER A 62 -8.82 -22.27 -34.97
N ALA A 63 -10.10 -22.45 -34.70
CA ALA A 63 -10.57 -23.13 -33.47
C ALA A 63 -10.23 -24.62 -33.47
N CYS A 64 -10.37 -25.30 -34.64
CA CYS A 64 -9.93 -26.68 -34.81
C CYS A 64 -8.40 -26.81 -34.76
N ASP A 65 -7.65 -25.87 -35.34
CA ASP A 65 -6.20 -25.87 -35.32
C ASP A 65 -5.66 -25.74 -33.88
N ILE A 66 -6.23 -24.83 -33.06
CA ILE A 66 -5.89 -24.74 -31.64
C ILE A 66 -6.18 -26.04 -30.91
N PHE A 67 -7.36 -26.64 -31.14
CA PHE A 67 -7.71 -27.91 -30.51
C PHE A 67 -6.69 -28.99 -30.85
N TYR A 68 -6.37 -29.21 -32.13
CA TYR A 68 -5.42 -30.24 -32.54
C TYR A 68 -3.97 -29.95 -32.19
N SER A 69 -3.57 -28.69 -32.01
CA SER A 69 -2.24 -28.34 -31.53
C SER A 69 -1.97 -28.80 -30.09
N ILE A 70 -3.02 -28.96 -29.28
CA ILE A 70 -2.97 -29.42 -27.90
C ILE A 70 -3.29 -30.91 -27.76
N TYR A 71 -4.26 -31.37 -28.54
CA TYR A 71 -4.77 -32.74 -28.52
C TYR A 71 -4.06 -33.61 -29.54
N ASN A 72 -3.00 -34.30 -29.11
CA ASN A 72 -2.07 -35.07 -29.98
C ASN A 72 -2.64 -36.37 -30.56
N ASN A 73 -3.93 -36.49 -30.72
CA ASN A 73 -4.51 -37.71 -31.28
C ASN A 73 -4.64 -37.58 -32.81
N SER A 74 -4.04 -38.49 -33.58
CA SER A 74 -3.90 -38.42 -35.04
C SER A 74 -5.23 -38.54 -35.78
N GLY A 75 -5.57 -37.51 -36.53
CA GLY A 75 -6.63 -37.47 -37.52
C GLY A 75 -7.73 -36.44 -37.26
N GLN A 76 -8.06 -35.66 -38.30
CA GLN A 76 -9.21 -34.77 -38.29
C GLN A 76 -10.49 -35.59 -38.11
N SER A 77 -11.27 -35.30 -37.09
CA SER A 77 -12.51 -35.99 -36.78
C SER A 77 -13.70 -35.03 -36.82
N LYS A 78 -14.77 -35.46 -37.49
CA LYS A 78 -16.03 -34.72 -37.49
C LYS A 78 -16.55 -34.48 -36.04
N VAL A 79 -16.30 -35.42 -35.14
CA VAL A 79 -16.67 -35.30 -33.71
C VAL A 79 -16.02 -34.07 -33.07
N ILE A 80 -14.74 -33.83 -33.32
CA ILE A 80 -14.04 -32.65 -32.79
C ILE A 80 -14.58 -31.36 -33.42
N SER A 81 -14.82 -31.32 -34.74
CA SER A 81 -15.41 -30.15 -35.38
C SER A 81 -16.80 -29.80 -34.82
N ASP A 82 -17.60 -30.83 -34.50
CA ASP A 82 -18.92 -30.63 -33.89
C ASP A 82 -18.82 -30.18 -32.44
N LEU A 83 -17.84 -30.68 -31.67
CA LEU A 83 -17.55 -30.21 -30.29
C LEU A 83 -17.08 -28.76 -30.29
N VAL A 84 -16.13 -28.40 -31.12
CA VAL A 84 -15.60 -27.02 -31.25
C VAL A 84 -16.72 -26.03 -31.61
N ARG A 85 -17.67 -26.44 -32.44
CA ARG A 85 -18.87 -25.65 -32.78
C ARG A 85 -19.77 -25.48 -31.55
N GLN A 86 -19.96 -26.52 -30.73
CA GLN A 86 -20.75 -26.45 -29.51
C GLN A 86 -20.09 -25.58 -28.43
N LEU A 87 -18.79 -25.33 -28.53
CA LEU A 87 -18.04 -24.38 -27.69
C LEU A 87 -18.10 -22.93 -28.20
N ASP A 88 -18.96 -22.65 -29.20
CA ASP A 88 -19.12 -21.32 -29.82
C ASP A 88 -17.79 -20.72 -30.29
N PHE A 89 -16.83 -21.58 -30.67
CA PHE A 89 -15.47 -21.19 -31.05
C PHE A 89 -14.73 -20.34 -30.00
N HIS A 90 -15.07 -20.52 -28.73
CA HIS A 90 -14.47 -19.76 -27.63
C HIS A 90 -13.09 -20.34 -27.26
N ALA A 91 -12.03 -19.53 -27.46
CA ALA A 91 -10.63 -19.98 -27.36
C ALA A 91 -10.30 -20.67 -26.02
N LEU A 92 -10.72 -20.09 -24.89
CA LEU A 92 -10.46 -20.66 -23.57
C LEU A 92 -11.16 -22.01 -23.37
N SER A 93 -12.44 -22.13 -23.76
CA SER A 93 -13.19 -23.39 -23.68
C SER A 93 -12.55 -24.49 -24.52
N ILE A 94 -12.08 -24.13 -25.74
CA ILE A 94 -11.38 -25.05 -26.62
C ILE A 94 -10.07 -25.52 -26.00
N THR A 95 -9.26 -24.60 -25.46
CA THR A 95 -7.99 -24.93 -24.80
C THR A 95 -8.20 -25.86 -23.61
N LEU A 96 -9.15 -25.55 -22.73
CA LEU A 96 -9.47 -26.38 -21.56
C LEU A 96 -9.93 -27.78 -21.96
N LEU A 97 -10.83 -27.89 -22.94
CA LEU A 97 -11.34 -29.16 -23.41
C LEU A 97 -10.23 -30.02 -24.05
N ALA A 98 -9.43 -29.43 -24.94
CA ALA A 98 -8.32 -30.10 -25.60
C ALA A 98 -7.26 -30.58 -24.62
N THR A 99 -6.89 -29.72 -23.65
CA THR A 99 -5.92 -30.03 -22.60
C THR A 99 -6.42 -31.18 -21.72
N THR A 100 -7.67 -31.12 -21.29
CA THR A 100 -8.28 -32.18 -20.49
C THR A 100 -8.31 -33.52 -21.23
N ALA A 101 -8.70 -33.52 -22.50
CA ALA A 101 -8.76 -34.73 -23.32
C ALA A 101 -7.36 -35.32 -23.56
N SER A 102 -6.37 -34.47 -23.84
CA SER A 102 -4.97 -34.87 -24.07
C SER A 102 -4.37 -35.53 -22.84
N HIS A 103 -4.48 -34.91 -21.66
CA HIS A 103 -3.92 -35.45 -20.42
C HIS A 103 -4.60 -36.68 -19.91
N ASN A 104 -5.88 -36.87 -20.19
CA ASN A 104 -6.60 -38.09 -19.81
C ASN A 104 -6.57 -39.16 -20.89
N THR A 105 -5.85 -38.94 -21.99
CA THR A 105 -5.74 -39.90 -23.13
C THR A 105 -7.10 -40.36 -23.66
N TRP A 106 -8.09 -39.47 -23.66
CA TRP A 106 -9.42 -39.78 -24.18
C TRP A 106 -9.40 -39.82 -25.71
N ASP A 107 -10.06 -40.83 -26.26
CA ASP A 107 -10.39 -40.82 -27.70
C ASP A 107 -11.58 -39.90 -27.98
N HIS A 108 -11.84 -39.66 -29.30
CA HIS A 108 -12.87 -38.73 -29.75
C HIS A 108 -14.28 -39.12 -29.24
N ASN A 109 -14.59 -40.41 -29.17
CA ASN A 109 -15.91 -40.90 -28.75
C ASN A 109 -16.11 -40.73 -27.24
N ARG A 110 -15.07 -41.04 -26.47
CA ARG A 110 -15.08 -40.82 -25.01
C ARG A 110 -15.20 -39.37 -24.66
N LEU A 111 -14.44 -38.49 -25.36
CA LEU A 111 -14.51 -37.06 -25.15
C LEU A 111 -15.92 -36.51 -25.39
N ALA A 112 -16.57 -36.91 -26.51
CA ALA A 112 -17.93 -36.47 -26.82
C ALA A 112 -18.92 -36.92 -25.73
N LYS A 113 -18.83 -38.19 -25.28
CA LYS A 113 -19.70 -38.71 -24.24
C LYS A 113 -19.54 -38.00 -22.89
N GLU A 114 -18.31 -37.72 -22.48
CA GLU A 114 -18.05 -36.98 -21.23
C GLU A 114 -18.53 -35.51 -21.33
N TRP A 115 -18.39 -34.91 -22.50
CA TRP A 115 -18.92 -33.57 -22.79
C TRP A 115 -20.43 -33.52 -22.67
N ASP A 116 -21.18 -34.41 -23.33
CA ASP A 116 -22.64 -34.45 -23.32
C ASP A 116 -23.21 -34.59 -21.90
N VAL A 117 -22.57 -35.45 -21.07
CA VAL A 117 -22.95 -35.66 -19.67
C VAL A 117 -22.78 -34.34 -18.86
N ARG A 118 -21.68 -33.61 -19.05
CA ARG A 118 -21.38 -32.40 -18.27
C ARG A 118 -22.23 -31.22 -18.72
N ARG A 119 -22.40 -31.05 -20.01
CA ARG A 119 -23.25 -29.99 -20.57
C ARG A 119 -24.69 -30.09 -20.02
N ALA A 120 -25.25 -31.27 -19.94
CA ALA A 120 -26.57 -31.47 -19.38
C ALA A 120 -26.70 -31.08 -17.89
N GLN A 121 -25.59 -31.15 -17.13
CA GLN A 121 -25.57 -30.77 -15.71
C GLN A 121 -25.46 -29.25 -15.49
N VAL A 122 -24.89 -28.50 -16.43
CA VAL A 122 -24.59 -27.06 -16.32
C VAL A 122 -25.74 -26.17 -16.81
N LEU A 123 -26.69 -26.70 -17.59
CA LEU A 123 -27.87 -25.98 -18.13
C LEU A 123 -28.76 -25.27 -17.09
N GLN A 124 -28.42 -25.32 -15.81
CA GLN A 124 -29.14 -24.70 -14.70
C GLN A 124 -28.44 -23.46 -14.10
N THR A 125 -27.37 -22.95 -14.71
CA THR A 125 -26.58 -21.83 -14.17
C THR A 125 -26.55 -20.65 -15.12
N ASP A 126 -26.48 -19.42 -14.59
CA ASP A 126 -26.44 -18.16 -15.35
C ASP A 126 -25.10 -17.87 -16.06
N TYR A 127 -24.17 -18.81 -16.07
CA TYR A 127 -22.87 -18.67 -16.74
C TYR A 127 -22.92 -19.11 -18.20
N ASN A 128 -21.91 -18.67 -18.98
CA ASN A 128 -21.68 -19.17 -20.35
C ASN A 128 -21.59 -20.70 -20.29
N GLU A 129 -22.62 -21.37 -20.78
CA GLU A 129 -22.86 -22.82 -20.64
C GLU A 129 -21.66 -23.64 -21.14
N SER A 130 -21.02 -23.22 -22.22
CA SER A 130 -19.89 -23.94 -22.82
C SER A 130 -18.63 -23.89 -21.95
N LEU A 131 -18.34 -22.75 -21.33
CA LEU A 131 -17.18 -22.58 -20.44
C LEU A 131 -17.38 -23.32 -19.14
N ALA A 132 -18.55 -23.17 -18.49
CA ALA A 132 -18.87 -23.85 -17.25
C ALA A 132 -18.82 -25.39 -17.41
N ALA A 133 -19.39 -25.92 -18.49
CA ALA A 133 -19.32 -27.34 -18.81
C ALA A 133 -17.87 -27.83 -19.03
N THR A 134 -17.03 -27.02 -19.67
CA THR A 134 -15.62 -27.34 -19.89
C THR A 134 -14.82 -27.35 -18.59
N ILE A 135 -15.07 -26.41 -17.70
CA ILE A 135 -14.44 -26.38 -16.36
C ILE A 135 -14.87 -27.63 -15.57
N GLU A 136 -16.17 -27.93 -15.50
CA GLU A 136 -16.67 -29.12 -14.79
C GLU A 136 -16.15 -30.43 -15.40
N LEU A 137 -15.97 -30.49 -16.71
CA LEU A 137 -15.33 -31.64 -17.36
C LEU A 137 -13.89 -31.82 -16.87
N SER A 138 -13.13 -30.74 -16.79
CA SER A 138 -11.75 -30.75 -16.29
C SER A 138 -11.70 -31.21 -14.83
N LEU A 139 -12.58 -30.70 -13.98
CA LEU A 139 -12.69 -31.08 -12.57
C LEU A 139 -13.16 -32.52 -12.36
N ALA A 140 -13.95 -33.05 -13.29
CA ALA A 140 -14.42 -34.46 -13.25
C ALA A 140 -13.44 -35.44 -13.89
N SER A 141 -12.37 -34.96 -14.53
CA SER A 141 -11.39 -35.80 -15.19
C SER A 141 -10.65 -36.72 -14.21
N PRO A 142 -10.20 -37.93 -14.65
CA PRO A 142 -9.38 -38.80 -13.82
C PRO A 142 -8.11 -38.10 -13.32
N THR A 143 -7.46 -37.31 -14.14
CA THR A 143 -6.26 -36.56 -13.77
C THR A 143 -6.51 -35.63 -12.59
N PHE A 144 -7.63 -34.90 -12.57
CA PHE A 144 -7.99 -34.01 -11.46
C PHE A 144 -8.41 -34.78 -10.21
N ARG A 145 -9.25 -35.84 -10.34
CA ARG A 145 -9.72 -36.64 -9.21
C ARG A 145 -8.59 -37.32 -8.44
N ASN A 146 -7.53 -37.73 -9.15
CA ASN A 146 -6.35 -38.37 -8.54
C ASN A 146 -5.49 -37.39 -7.72
N LEU A 147 -5.77 -36.08 -7.73
CA LEU A 147 -5.09 -35.09 -6.89
C LEU A 147 -5.52 -35.11 -5.42
N GLY A 148 -6.60 -35.83 -5.13
CA GLY A 148 -7.12 -35.98 -3.76
C GLY A 148 -8.22 -34.98 -3.40
N PRO A 149 -8.72 -35.05 -2.16
CA PRO A 149 -9.93 -34.34 -1.74
C PRO A 149 -9.77 -32.81 -1.66
N HIS A 150 -8.55 -32.33 -1.46
CA HIS A 150 -8.28 -30.91 -1.27
C HIS A 150 -8.14 -30.11 -2.57
N ALA A 151 -8.08 -30.77 -3.73
CA ALA A 151 -7.78 -30.10 -4.99
C ALA A 151 -8.81 -29.03 -5.37
N ARG A 152 -10.11 -29.31 -5.19
CA ARG A 152 -11.17 -28.34 -5.50
C ARG A 152 -11.14 -27.14 -4.54
N ASP A 153 -10.89 -27.37 -3.26
CA ASP A 153 -10.80 -26.30 -2.26
C ASP A 153 -9.58 -25.40 -2.52
N LEU A 154 -8.44 -25.99 -2.90
CA LEU A 154 -7.25 -25.23 -3.30
C LEU A 154 -7.51 -24.35 -4.52
N LEU A 155 -8.21 -24.85 -5.53
CA LEU A 155 -8.62 -24.02 -6.66
C LEU A 155 -9.55 -22.88 -6.22
N GLY A 156 -10.47 -23.13 -5.31
CA GLY A 156 -11.35 -22.11 -4.73
C GLY A 156 -10.55 -21.03 -4.01
N VAL A 157 -9.48 -21.39 -3.30
CA VAL A 157 -8.58 -20.41 -2.65
C VAL A 157 -7.82 -19.59 -3.70
N VAL A 158 -7.26 -20.20 -4.77
CA VAL A 158 -6.63 -19.45 -5.86
C VAL A 158 -7.63 -18.50 -6.54
N ALA A 159 -8.86 -18.98 -6.78
CA ALA A 159 -9.91 -18.18 -7.39
C ALA A 159 -10.37 -17.01 -6.49
N PHE A 160 -10.20 -17.13 -5.19
CA PHE A 160 -10.57 -16.08 -4.25
C PHE A 160 -9.62 -14.89 -4.29
N PHE A 161 -8.31 -15.12 -4.40
CA PHE A 161 -7.30 -14.07 -4.35
C PHE A 161 -7.17 -13.30 -5.68
N PRO A 162 -7.26 -11.95 -5.67
CA PRO A 162 -7.18 -11.15 -6.89
C PRO A 162 -5.83 -11.27 -7.60
N GLN A 163 -4.74 -11.38 -6.85
CA GLN A 163 -3.37 -11.48 -7.37
C GLN A 163 -2.93 -12.94 -7.62
N GLY A 164 -3.73 -13.92 -7.17
CA GLY A 164 -3.32 -15.32 -7.11
C GLY A 164 -2.53 -15.62 -5.83
N ILE A 165 -1.72 -16.69 -5.83
CA ILE A 165 -0.95 -17.14 -4.67
C ILE A 165 0.53 -17.15 -5.03
N ASP A 166 1.38 -16.51 -4.22
CA ASP A 166 2.84 -16.59 -4.36
C ASP A 166 3.32 -18.02 -4.06
N GLU A 167 4.06 -18.62 -4.99
CA GLU A 167 4.58 -20.00 -4.85
C GLU A 167 5.49 -20.16 -3.63
N SER A 168 6.23 -19.13 -3.24
CA SER A 168 7.09 -19.17 -2.06
C SER A 168 6.30 -19.28 -0.75
N ASN A 169 5.01 -18.98 -0.78
CA ASN A 169 4.12 -18.98 0.38
C ASN A 169 3.34 -20.27 0.58
N LEU A 170 3.39 -21.22 -0.37
CA LEU A 170 2.61 -22.46 -0.33
C LEU A 170 2.84 -23.30 0.93
N ASP A 171 4.06 -23.27 1.45
CA ASP A 171 4.44 -24.09 2.61
C ASP A 171 3.75 -23.65 3.89
N TRP A 172 3.68 -22.34 4.12
CA TRP A 172 3.03 -21.82 5.32
C TRP A 172 1.53 -21.59 5.13
N LEU A 173 1.05 -21.37 3.91
CA LEU A 173 -0.38 -21.23 3.63
C LEU A 173 -1.11 -22.56 3.77
N PHE A 174 -0.49 -23.66 3.33
CA PHE A 174 -1.09 -24.98 3.29
C PHE A 174 -0.24 -26.05 4.00
N PRO A 175 0.13 -25.85 5.28
CA PRO A 175 1.05 -26.75 5.98
C PRO A 175 0.52 -28.18 6.13
N THR A 176 -0.80 -28.35 6.16
CA THR A 176 -1.47 -29.64 6.36
C THR A 176 -1.74 -30.40 5.07
N ILE A 177 -1.52 -29.78 3.90
CA ILE A 177 -1.81 -30.42 2.61
C ILE A 177 -0.55 -31.08 2.05
N PRO A 178 -0.51 -32.39 1.97
CA PRO A 178 0.63 -33.09 1.40
C PRO A 178 0.70 -32.90 -0.12
N ASN A 179 1.91 -32.93 -0.67
CA ASN A 179 2.15 -32.86 -2.12
C ASN A 179 1.51 -31.65 -2.83
N ARG A 180 1.27 -30.53 -2.10
CA ARG A 180 0.62 -29.33 -2.63
C ARG A 180 1.27 -28.82 -3.91
N ASN A 181 2.61 -28.80 -4.00
CA ASN A 181 3.32 -28.34 -5.20
C ASN A 181 2.93 -29.16 -6.44
N ASN A 182 2.85 -30.50 -6.31
CA ASN A 182 2.39 -31.35 -7.41
C ASN A 182 0.92 -31.08 -7.79
N ILE A 183 0.07 -30.73 -6.81
CA ILE A 183 -1.32 -30.37 -7.08
C ILE A 183 -1.37 -29.09 -7.93
N PHE A 184 -0.62 -28.06 -7.56
CA PHE A 184 -0.54 -26.80 -8.32
C PHE A 184 0.10 -27.00 -9.70
N ASP A 185 1.13 -27.84 -9.82
CA ASP A 185 1.69 -28.23 -11.12
C ASP A 185 0.61 -28.82 -12.04
N LYS A 186 -0.22 -29.72 -11.51
CA LYS A 186 -1.31 -30.32 -12.27
C LYS A 186 -2.42 -29.33 -12.63
N PHE A 187 -2.70 -28.35 -11.80
CA PHE A 187 -3.62 -27.26 -12.18
C PHE A 187 -3.12 -26.47 -13.38
N CYS A 188 -1.82 -26.18 -13.44
CA CYS A 188 -1.21 -25.55 -14.62
C CYS A 188 -1.28 -26.48 -15.85
N VAL A 189 -0.98 -27.76 -15.68
CA VAL A 189 -1.06 -28.77 -16.74
C VAL A 189 -2.47 -28.87 -17.30
N LEU A 190 -3.51 -28.77 -16.49
CA LEU A 190 -4.92 -28.77 -16.90
C LEU A 190 -5.41 -27.41 -17.41
N SER A 191 -4.53 -26.42 -17.53
CA SER A 191 -4.85 -25.03 -17.95
C SER A 191 -5.91 -24.33 -17.05
N LEU A 192 -6.09 -24.80 -15.81
CA LEU A 192 -6.97 -24.17 -14.82
C LEU A 192 -6.29 -22.98 -14.15
N THR A 193 -4.96 -23.03 -14.04
CA THR A 193 -4.13 -21.94 -13.53
C THR A 193 -2.93 -21.71 -14.43
N SER A 194 -2.26 -20.60 -14.26
CA SER A 194 -1.00 -20.25 -14.92
C SER A 194 0.00 -19.70 -13.92
N ARG A 195 1.29 -19.74 -14.26
CA ARG A 195 2.37 -19.13 -13.47
C ARG A 195 2.85 -17.86 -14.13
N SER A 196 2.90 -16.79 -13.36
CA SER A 196 3.43 -15.50 -13.79
C SER A 196 4.10 -14.80 -12.62
N ASN A 197 5.35 -14.35 -12.78
CA ASN A 197 6.09 -13.59 -11.76
C ASN A 197 6.07 -14.24 -10.36
N ASN A 198 6.29 -15.54 -10.28
CA ASN A 198 6.24 -16.35 -9.05
C ASN A 198 4.82 -16.52 -8.45
N PHE A 199 3.78 -16.04 -9.12
CA PHE A 199 2.40 -16.21 -8.69
C PHE A 199 1.68 -17.31 -9.50
N ILE A 200 0.91 -18.11 -8.80
CA ILE A 200 -0.09 -19.02 -9.38
C ILE A 200 -1.38 -18.22 -9.55
N THR A 201 -1.72 -17.92 -10.78
CA THR A 201 -2.85 -17.08 -11.15
C THR A 201 -3.92 -17.86 -11.91
N MET A 202 -5.10 -17.30 -11.99
CA MET A 202 -6.24 -17.89 -12.70
C MET A 202 -6.87 -16.84 -13.62
N LEU A 203 -7.22 -17.24 -14.83
CA LEU A 203 -7.95 -16.37 -15.75
C LEU A 203 -9.32 -15.98 -15.17
N ALA A 204 -9.71 -14.72 -15.38
CA ALA A 204 -10.93 -14.17 -14.80
C ALA A 204 -12.19 -15.05 -15.01
N PRO A 205 -12.48 -15.60 -16.20
CA PRO A 205 -13.68 -16.42 -16.39
C PRO A 205 -13.67 -17.73 -15.57
N ILE A 206 -12.50 -18.34 -15.39
CA ILE A 206 -12.34 -19.55 -14.55
C ILE A 206 -12.45 -19.16 -13.08
N ARG A 207 -11.81 -18.06 -12.70
CA ARG A 207 -11.84 -17.51 -11.35
C ARG A 207 -13.27 -17.20 -10.90
N ASP A 208 -14.03 -16.50 -11.73
CA ASP A 208 -15.41 -16.10 -11.42
C ASP A 208 -16.32 -17.33 -11.24
N TYR A 209 -16.08 -18.40 -12.01
CA TYR A 209 -16.82 -19.66 -11.87
C TYR A 209 -16.46 -20.43 -10.60
N LEU A 210 -15.17 -20.50 -10.23
CA LEU A 210 -14.66 -21.30 -9.11
C LEU A 210 -14.68 -20.55 -7.78
N ARG A 211 -14.84 -19.24 -7.81
CA ARG A 211 -14.79 -18.39 -6.61
C ARG A 211 -15.91 -18.78 -5.63
N PRO A 212 -15.58 -19.02 -4.35
CA PRO A 212 -16.59 -19.29 -3.34
C PRO A 212 -17.58 -18.11 -3.22
N ARG A 213 -18.88 -18.38 -3.34
CA ARG A 213 -19.92 -17.35 -3.18
C ARG A 213 -20.00 -16.85 -1.73
N ASP A 214 -19.79 -17.75 -0.79
CA ASP A 214 -19.66 -17.46 0.64
C ASP A 214 -18.28 -17.91 1.12
N PRO A 215 -17.34 -16.99 1.32
CA PRO A 215 -15.99 -17.29 1.79
C PRO A 215 -15.97 -17.97 3.18
N SER A 216 -16.95 -17.67 4.03
CA SER A 216 -17.04 -18.24 5.37
C SER A 216 -17.40 -19.73 5.38
N SER A 217 -18.02 -20.20 4.30
CA SER A 217 -18.41 -21.62 4.15
C SER A 217 -17.27 -22.54 3.71
N SER A 218 -16.11 -21.99 3.29
CA SER A 218 -14.94 -22.75 2.87
C SER A 218 -13.95 -22.95 4.02
N PRO A 219 -13.82 -24.17 4.58
CA PRO A 219 -12.90 -24.42 5.69
C PRO A 219 -11.44 -24.12 5.36
N LEU A 220 -11.02 -24.43 4.11
CA LEU A 220 -9.65 -24.16 3.68
C LEU A 220 -9.39 -22.66 3.53
N LEU A 221 -10.35 -21.89 3.01
CA LEU A 221 -10.22 -20.44 2.91
C LEU A 221 -10.20 -19.79 4.30
N CYS A 222 -11.02 -20.27 5.23
CA CYS A 222 -10.98 -19.81 6.63
C CYS A 222 -9.63 -20.14 7.29
N ALA A 223 -9.07 -21.31 7.04
CA ALA A 223 -7.74 -21.67 7.52
C ALA A 223 -6.65 -20.78 6.90
N THR A 224 -6.72 -20.53 5.58
CA THR A 224 -5.81 -19.62 4.87
C THR A 224 -5.89 -18.20 5.43
N LYS A 225 -7.10 -17.66 5.65
CA LYS A 225 -7.32 -16.40 6.36
C LYS A 225 -6.60 -16.40 7.71
N GLY A 226 -6.79 -17.43 8.52
CA GLY A 226 -6.16 -17.57 9.82
C GLY A 226 -4.63 -17.52 9.76
N GLN A 227 -4.02 -18.13 8.73
CA GLN A 227 -2.58 -18.06 8.51
C GLN A 227 -2.11 -16.62 8.23
N TYR A 228 -2.78 -15.89 7.34
CA TYR A 228 -2.47 -14.47 7.09
C TYR A 228 -2.63 -13.63 8.35
N PHE A 229 -3.73 -13.76 9.07
CA PHE A 229 -4.04 -12.94 10.24
C PHE A 229 -3.09 -13.20 11.40
N SER A 230 -2.82 -14.46 11.70
CA SER A 230 -1.84 -14.84 12.72
C SER A 230 -0.45 -14.27 12.42
N ARG A 231 -0.04 -14.32 11.16
CA ARG A 231 1.26 -13.82 10.74
C ARG A 231 1.36 -12.29 10.78
N LEU A 232 0.29 -11.61 10.34
CA LEU A 232 0.19 -10.15 10.43
C LEU A 232 0.26 -9.65 11.89
N SER A 233 -0.37 -10.36 12.83
CA SER A 233 -0.37 -9.95 14.24
C SER A 233 0.97 -10.16 14.94
N VAL A 234 1.87 -10.97 14.40
CA VAL A 234 3.14 -11.35 15.05
C VAL A 234 4.36 -10.74 14.37
N GLU A 235 4.46 -10.85 13.04
CA GLU A 235 5.70 -10.51 12.31
C GLU A 235 5.84 -9.03 11.95
N VAL A 236 4.77 -8.24 12.02
CA VAL A 236 4.78 -6.80 11.67
C VAL A 236 4.79 -5.86 12.86
N ASP A 237 4.72 -6.37 14.07
CA ASP A 237 4.79 -5.55 15.29
C ASP A 237 6.25 -5.37 15.73
N PRO A 238 6.84 -4.16 15.61
CA PRO A 238 8.23 -3.91 15.99
C PRO A 238 8.51 -4.05 17.48
N THR A 239 7.47 -4.26 18.29
CA THR A 239 7.62 -4.51 19.74
C THR A 239 7.80 -5.99 20.05
N LYS A 240 7.63 -6.89 19.07
CA LYS A 240 7.73 -8.33 19.23
C LYS A 240 9.08 -8.87 18.78
N PRO A 241 9.62 -9.92 19.45
CA PRO A 241 10.89 -10.54 19.08
C PRO A 241 10.90 -11.15 17.67
N GLU A 242 9.72 -11.50 17.17
CA GLU A 242 9.51 -12.12 15.85
C GLU A 242 9.43 -11.10 14.71
N PHE A 243 9.60 -9.81 15.00
CA PHE A 243 9.56 -8.74 13.98
C PHE A 243 10.58 -8.98 12.86
N LYS A 244 10.09 -9.07 11.62
CA LYS A 244 10.88 -9.33 10.41
C LYS A 244 10.70 -8.27 9.31
N GLU A 245 10.34 -7.05 9.67
CA GLU A 245 9.96 -6.00 8.69
C GLU A 245 8.86 -6.40 7.70
N GLY A 246 8.20 -7.55 7.87
CA GLY A 246 7.04 -7.96 7.07
C GLY A 246 7.27 -7.96 5.54
N ARG A 247 8.47 -8.29 5.04
CA ARG A 247 8.77 -8.24 3.59
C ARG A 247 7.82 -9.07 2.73
N TRP A 248 7.33 -10.18 3.27
CA TRP A 248 6.33 -11.02 2.60
C TRP A 248 5.00 -10.29 2.39
N VAL A 249 4.67 -9.33 3.25
CA VAL A 249 3.44 -8.52 3.12
C VAL A 249 3.50 -7.63 1.88
N VAL A 250 4.72 -7.20 1.48
CA VAL A 250 4.89 -6.34 0.29
C VAL A 250 4.45 -7.05 -0.99
N SER A 251 4.75 -8.35 -1.13
CA SER A 251 4.32 -9.14 -2.29
C SER A 251 2.85 -9.53 -2.23
N GLU A 252 2.27 -9.61 -1.03
CA GLU A 252 0.91 -10.08 -0.78
C GLU A 252 -0.08 -8.96 -0.41
N ASP A 253 0.33 -7.70 -0.45
CA ASP A 253 -0.46 -6.58 0.06
C ASP A 253 -1.85 -6.46 -0.57
N VAL A 254 -1.97 -6.71 -1.87
CA VAL A 254 -3.27 -6.71 -2.58
C VAL A 254 -4.18 -7.83 -2.07
N ASN A 255 -3.62 -9.02 -1.84
CA ASN A 255 -4.38 -10.16 -1.31
C ASN A 255 -4.80 -9.92 0.14
N ILE A 256 -3.89 -9.35 0.95
CA ILE A 256 -4.16 -9.02 2.35
C ILE A 256 -5.24 -7.95 2.46
N GLU A 257 -5.11 -6.85 1.71
CA GLU A 257 -6.11 -5.78 1.71
C GLU A 257 -7.48 -6.29 1.29
N TYR A 258 -7.52 -7.15 0.26
CA TYR A 258 -8.75 -7.80 -0.19
C TYR A 258 -9.38 -8.71 0.88
N LEU A 259 -8.56 -9.53 1.59
CA LEU A 259 -9.02 -10.35 2.72
C LEU A 259 -9.61 -9.49 3.83
N LEU A 260 -8.89 -8.44 4.24
CA LEU A 260 -9.32 -7.55 5.30
C LEU A 260 -10.59 -6.80 4.92
N ASP A 261 -10.69 -6.29 3.68
CA ASP A 261 -11.89 -5.62 3.18
C ASP A 261 -13.11 -6.53 3.23
N MET A 262 -12.97 -7.77 2.80
CA MET A 262 -14.06 -8.74 2.78
C MET A 262 -14.47 -9.13 4.22
N PHE A 263 -13.52 -9.57 5.04
CA PHE A 263 -13.84 -10.11 6.37
C PHE A 263 -14.27 -9.04 7.38
N THR A 264 -13.83 -7.80 7.24
CA THR A 264 -14.40 -6.68 8.02
C THR A 264 -15.87 -6.42 7.70
N SER A 265 -16.35 -6.86 6.53
CA SER A 265 -17.77 -6.73 6.14
C SER A 265 -18.61 -7.93 6.60
N ILE A 266 -18.01 -9.14 6.66
CA ILE A 266 -18.70 -10.38 7.03
C ILE A 266 -18.73 -10.56 8.55
N ASP A 267 -17.63 -10.27 9.23
CA ASP A 267 -17.44 -10.56 10.66
C ASP A 267 -16.95 -9.30 11.40
N VAL A 268 -17.82 -8.31 11.46
CA VAL A 268 -17.54 -6.97 12.05
C VAL A 268 -17.14 -7.04 13.52
N ASN A 269 -17.52 -8.11 14.23
CA ASN A 269 -17.29 -8.26 15.67
C ASN A 269 -16.08 -9.18 15.99
N SER A 270 -15.35 -9.66 15.00
CA SER A 270 -14.20 -10.54 15.22
C SER A 270 -12.96 -9.72 15.58
N ASP A 271 -12.44 -9.93 16.78
CA ASP A 271 -11.20 -9.29 17.23
C ASP A 271 -10.02 -9.69 16.34
N ASP A 272 -9.94 -10.95 15.89
CA ASP A 272 -8.88 -11.43 14.99
C ASP A 272 -8.79 -10.65 13.67
N VAL A 273 -9.95 -10.25 13.11
CA VAL A 273 -10.00 -9.44 11.88
C VAL A 273 -9.43 -8.05 12.13
N TRP A 274 -9.80 -7.44 13.24
CA TRP A 274 -9.34 -6.08 13.58
C TRP A 274 -7.89 -6.05 14.04
N ASP A 275 -7.41 -7.10 14.72
CA ASP A 275 -5.98 -7.26 15.05
C ASP A 275 -5.14 -7.41 13.78
N ALA A 276 -5.63 -8.16 12.80
CA ALA A 276 -4.99 -8.24 11.49
C ALA A 276 -4.99 -6.89 10.74
N CYS A 277 -6.09 -6.13 10.80
CA CYS A 277 -6.15 -4.76 10.27
C CYS A 277 -5.10 -3.87 10.96
N SER A 278 -4.95 -3.98 12.27
CA SER A 278 -3.93 -3.27 13.05
C SER A 278 -2.51 -3.62 12.57
N GLY A 279 -2.22 -4.90 12.42
CA GLY A 279 -0.93 -5.36 11.88
C GLY A 279 -0.66 -4.85 10.47
N PHE A 280 -1.66 -4.89 9.60
CA PHE A 280 -1.52 -4.35 8.24
C PHE A 280 -1.29 -2.83 8.23
N MET A 281 -1.96 -2.06 9.09
CA MET A 281 -1.71 -0.63 9.25
C MET A 281 -0.28 -0.34 9.74
N GLU A 282 0.27 -1.16 10.65
CA GLU A 282 1.68 -1.05 11.04
C GLU A 282 2.62 -1.34 9.87
N HIS A 283 2.34 -2.39 9.08
CA HIS A 283 3.10 -2.66 7.86
C HIS A 283 3.09 -1.46 6.89
N LEU A 284 1.91 -0.89 6.59
CA LEU A 284 1.81 0.30 5.74
C LEU A 284 2.60 1.48 6.31
N TYR A 285 2.61 1.64 7.62
CA TYR A 285 3.39 2.69 8.28
C TYR A 285 4.90 2.55 8.03
N TRP A 286 5.43 1.33 8.04
CA TRP A 286 6.87 1.09 7.87
C TRP A 286 7.32 1.04 6.41
N HIS A 287 6.46 0.57 5.51
CA HIS A 287 6.87 0.19 4.16
C HIS A 287 6.21 0.97 3.02
N LYS A 288 5.02 1.50 3.17
CA LYS A 288 4.25 1.97 2.01
C LYS A 288 3.67 3.37 2.11
N SER A 289 3.83 4.14 3.13
CA SER A 289 3.31 5.53 3.26
C SER A 289 1.97 5.77 2.49
N GLN A 290 1.05 4.83 2.59
CA GLN A 290 -0.24 4.82 1.88
C GLN A 290 -1.40 4.84 2.87
N TYR A 291 -2.48 5.57 2.53
CA TYR A 291 -3.71 5.52 3.31
C TYR A 291 -4.51 4.27 2.92
N PRO A 292 -4.91 3.40 3.86
CA PRO A 292 -5.57 2.14 3.54
C PRO A 292 -7.03 2.34 3.12
N VAL A 293 -7.51 1.48 2.22
CA VAL A 293 -8.93 1.36 1.84
C VAL A 293 -9.83 1.06 3.05
N LEU A 294 -9.26 0.47 4.11
CA LEU A 294 -9.95 0.18 5.38
C LEU A 294 -10.36 1.42 6.19
N GLY A 295 -9.85 2.61 5.87
CA GLY A 295 -10.11 3.84 6.62
C GLY A 295 -11.61 4.10 6.89
N PRO A 296 -12.48 4.13 5.87
CA PRO A 296 -13.92 4.34 6.06
C PRO A 296 -14.59 3.28 6.94
N LYS A 297 -14.13 2.02 6.90
CA LYS A 297 -14.67 0.94 7.72
C LYS A 297 -14.31 1.11 9.20
N ILE A 298 -13.05 1.49 9.47
CA ILE A 298 -12.59 1.80 10.83
C ILE A 298 -13.39 2.97 11.42
N GLU A 299 -13.60 4.02 10.64
CA GLU A 299 -14.42 5.16 11.07
C GLU A 299 -15.88 4.79 11.29
N GLY A 300 -16.42 3.89 10.47
CA GLY A 300 -17.79 3.37 10.58
C GLY A 300 -18.05 2.44 11.76
N LEU A 301 -16.99 1.95 12.46
CA LEU A 301 -17.17 1.17 13.69
C LEU A 301 -18.00 1.93 14.72
N ALA A 302 -18.77 1.21 15.55
CA ALA A 302 -19.50 1.81 16.65
C ALA A 302 -18.56 2.51 17.65
N ASP A 303 -18.97 3.64 18.25
CA ASP A 303 -18.14 4.42 19.17
C ASP A 303 -17.82 3.69 20.48
N ASP A 304 -18.63 2.70 20.81
CA ASP A 304 -18.42 1.82 21.97
C ASP A 304 -17.51 0.60 21.66
N TYR A 305 -17.16 0.37 20.38
CA TYR A 305 -16.25 -0.70 20.02
C TYR A 305 -14.89 -0.52 20.73
N PRO A 306 -14.41 -1.52 21.52
CA PRO A 306 -13.32 -1.33 22.46
C PRO A 306 -12.03 -0.79 21.85
N SER A 307 -11.62 -1.31 20.71
CA SER A 307 -10.35 -0.95 20.05
C SER A 307 -10.45 0.21 19.05
N LYS A 308 -11.66 0.76 18.79
CA LYS A 308 -11.84 1.87 17.82
C LYS A 308 -10.89 3.05 18.03
N PRO A 309 -10.69 3.57 19.26
CA PRO A 309 -9.75 4.68 19.47
C PRO A 309 -8.32 4.34 19.04
N THR A 310 -7.87 3.11 19.31
CA THR A 310 -6.54 2.63 18.93
C THR A 310 -6.39 2.59 17.41
N TYR A 311 -7.39 2.06 16.70
CA TYR A 311 -7.39 2.02 15.24
C TYR A 311 -7.43 3.43 14.61
N LEU A 312 -8.17 4.37 15.19
CA LEU A 312 -8.15 5.77 14.75
C LEU A 312 -6.76 6.41 14.95
N ILE A 313 -6.05 6.07 16.02
CA ILE A 313 -4.67 6.53 16.24
C ILE A 313 -3.73 5.96 15.17
N GLN A 314 -3.82 4.66 14.88
CA GLN A 314 -3.01 4.03 13.84
C GLN A 314 -3.30 4.65 12.46
N LEU A 315 -4.56 4.83 12.10
CA LEU A 315 -4.98 5.48 10.86
C LEU A 315 -4.45 6.92 10.78
N SER A 316 -4.44 7.64 11.89
CA SER A 316 -3.87 8.99 11.98
C SER A 316 -2.35 9.01 11.73
N ARG A 317 -1.63 7.95 12.10
CA ARG A 317 -0.18 7.83 11.84
C ARG A 317 0.09 7.71 10.34
N LEU A 318 -0.76 6.98 9.60
CA LEU A 318 -0.67 6.87 8.15
C LEU A 318 -0.97 8.22 7.47
N SER A 319 -1.97 8.96 7.95
CA SER A 319 -2.23 10.34 7.48
C SER A 319 -1.03 11.26 7.70
N GLN A 320 -0.29 11.08 8.79
CA GLN A 320 0.94 11.84 9.08
C GLN A 320 2.04 11.55 8.06
N LEU A 321 2.20 10.27 7.65
CA LEU A 321 3.26 9.88 6.70
C LEU A 321 3.09 10.56 5.34
N VAL A 322 1.86 10.67 4.88
CA VAL A 322 1.54 11.37 3.62
C VAL A 322 1.41 12.89 3.80
N GLY A 323 1.81 13.43 4.96
CA GLY A 323 1.79 14.87 5.22
C GLY A 323 0.39 15.48 5.41
N ASN A 324 -0.66 14.66 5.52
CA ASN A 324 -2.04 15.12 5.75
C ASN A 324 -2.30 15.34 7.26
N PHE A 325 -1.70 16.38 7.82
CA PHE A 325 -1.80 16.70 9.25
C PHE A 325 -3.21 17.17 9.67
N ALA A 326 -3.99 17.71 8.74
CA ALA A 326 -5.38 18.10 9.02
C ALA A 326 -6.24 16.85 9.30
N GLU A 327 -6.13 15.84 8.45
CA GLU A 327 -6.80 14.57 8.63
C GLU A 327 -6.30 13.85 9.88
N GLN A 328 -4.99 13.85 10.11
CA GLN A 328 -4.40 13.34 11.34
C GLN A 328 -5.05 13.98 12.58
N LYS A 329 -5.15 15.32 12.61
CA LYS A 329 -5.77 16.05 13.74
C LYS A 329 -7.24 15.69 13.91
N ARG A 330 -8.00 15.53 12.82
CA ARG A 330 -9.41 15.13 12.82
C ARG A 330 -9.61 13.76 13.48
N LEU A 331 -8.87 12.74 13.03
CA LEU A 331 -8.93 11.37 13.56
C LEU A 331 -8.53 11.32 15.04
N LEU A 332 -7.45 12.00 15.42
CA LEU A 332 -6.98 12.06 16.81
C LEU A 332 -7.94 12.80 17.74
N THR A 333 -8.62 13.83 17.23
CA THR A 333 -9.64 14.53 18.02
C THR A 333 -10.81 13.60 18.32
N HIS A 334 -11.23 12.76 17.34
CA HIS A 334 -12.24 11.74 17.56
C HIS A 334 -11.76 10.68 18.56
N ALA A 335 -10.55 10.14 18.39
CA ALA A 335 -9.97 9.18 19.32
C ALA A 335 -9.87 9.73 20.75
N SER A 336 -9.43 10.99 20.91
CA SER A 336 -9.34 11.67 22.21
C SER A 336 -10.70 11.78 22.92
N LYS A 337 -11.76 12.11 22.15
CA LYS A 337 -13.12 12.15 22.69
C LYS A 337 -13.58 10.80 23.22
N LEU A 338 -13.29 9.72 22.49
CA LEU A 338 -13.64 8.36 22.90
C LEU A 338 -12.82 7.91 24.12
N ALA A 339 -11.51 8.19 24.13
CA ALA A 339 -10.63 7.87 25.25
C ALA A 339 -11.08 8.55 26.56
N ARG A 340 -11.39 9.85 26.49
CA ARG A 340 -11.90 10.62 27.64
C ARG A 340 -13.26 10.10 28.14
N LYS A 341 -14.17 9.71 27.23
CA LYS A 341 -15.48 9.11 27.60
C LYS A 341 -15.30 7.80 28.38
N ARG A 342 -14.22 7.06 28.11
CA ARG A 342 -13.91 5.79 28.78
C ARG A 342 -13.11 5.94 30.08
N GLY A 343 -12.51 7.10 30.31
CA GLY A 343 -11.61 7.31 31.45
C GLY A 343 -10.30 6.53 31.37
N ASP A 344 -9.84 6.18 30.15
CA ASP A 344 -8.59 5.44 29.92
C ASP A 344 -7.42 6.42 29.85
N ASP A 345 -6.72 6.59 30.97
CA ASP A 345 -5.60 7.53 31.10
C ASP A 345 -4.45 7.20 30.13
N SER A 346 -4.15 5.93 29.88
CA SER A 346 -3.09 5.52 28.94
C SER A 346 -3.42 5.94 27.52
N LEU A 347 -4.66 5.69 27.11
CA LEU A 347 -5.15 6.05 25.78
C LEU A 347 -5.29 7.58 25.60
N ILE A 348 -5.69 8.29 26.67
CA ILE A 348 -5.73 9.76 26.69
C ILE A 348 -4.32 10.32 26.48
N ALA A 349 -3.32 9.83 27.21
CA ALA A 349 -1.93 10.26 27.08
C ALA A 349 -1.38 9.97 25.68
N HIS A 350 -1.65 8.77 25.13
CA HIS A 350 -1.22 8.41 23.79
C HIS A 350 -1.84 9.33 22.72
N THR A 351 -3.12 9.62 22.84
CA THR A 351 -3.81 10.51 21.89
C THR A 351 -3.26 11.94 21.96
N LEU A 352 -3.02 12.46 23.17
CA LEU A 352 -2.41 13.78 23.40
C LEU A 352 -1.01 13.86 22.79
N PHE A 353 -0.19 12.83 22.98
CA PHE A 353 1.13 12.74 22.38
C PHE A 353 1.05 12.76 20.84
N CYS A 354 0.13 12.01 20.26
CA CYS A 354 -0.09 12.00 18.79
C CYS A 354 -0.62 13.37 18.29
N LEU A 355 -1.52 14.03 19.03
CA LEU A 355 -2.00 15.38 18.73
C LEU A 355 -0.86 16.41 18.77
N SER A 356 0.04 16.31 19.75
CA SER A 356 1.25 17.13 19.80
C SER A 356 2.09 17.02 18.53
N ARG A 357 2.24 15.79 17.99
CA ARG A 357 2.95 15.56 16.73
C ARG A 357 2.20 16.16 15.53
N SER A 358 0.88 16.06 15.51
CA SER A 358 0.04 16.66 14.49
C SER A 358 0.14 18.18 14.49
N ASN A 359 0.01 18.80 15.68
CA ASN A 359 0.12 20.25 15.84
C ASN A 359 1.52 20.76 15.47
N ARG A 360 2.58 20.02 15.78
CA ARG A 360 3.93 20.31 15.27
C ARG A 360 3.98 20.30 13.74
N GLY A 361 3.31 19.34 13.09
CA GLY A 361 3.17 19.28 11.64
C GLY A 361 2.42 20.45 11.06
N LEU A 362 1.42 20.97 11.76
CA LEU A 362 0.62 22.15 11.37
C LEU A 362 1.30 23.48 11.73
N GLY A 363 2.46 23.47 12.41
CA GLY A 363 3.12 24.70 12.87
C GLY A 363 2.54 25.28 14.18
N LEU A 364 1.61 24.58 14.81
CA LEU A 364 0.97 25.00 16.07
C LEU A 364 1.83 24.51 17.26
N HIS A 365 3.02 25.10 17.41
CA HIS A 365 4.05 24.56 18.32
C HIS A 365 3.66 24.71 19.78
N GLU A 366 3.05 25.83 20.17
CA GLU A 366 2.60 26.07 21.55
C GLU A 366 1.56 25.03 22.01
N GLU A 367 0.53 24.78 21.17
CA GLU A 367 -0.46 23.74 21.43
C GLU A 367 0.20 22.36 21.51
N GLY A 368 1.17 22.09 20.61
CA GLY A 368 1.94 20.85 20.60
C GLY A 368 2.75 20.66 21.88
N LEU A 369 3.39 21.71 22.40
CA LEU A 369 4.13 21.67 23.66
C LEU A 369 3.22 21.41 24.84
N GLN A 370 2.05 22.08 24.91
CA GLN A 370 1.09 21.87 25.98
C GLN A 370 0.59 20.43 26.02
N GLN A 371 0.20 19.88 24.87
CA GLN A 371 -0.29 18.50 24.77
C GLN A 371 0.79 17.47 25.11
N ALA A 372 2.04 17.68 24.65
CA ALA A 372 3.14 16.78 25.00
C ALA A 372 3.45 16.78 26.50
N LYS A 373 3.39 17.95 27.16
CA LYS A 373 3.56 18.07 28.62
C LYS A 373 2.42 17.41 29.39
N GLU A 374 1.16 17.58 28.93
CA GLU A 374 0.00 16.92 29.53
C GLU A 374 0.13 15.38 29.40
N ALA A 375 0.50 14.87 28.22
CA ALA A 375 0.75 13.45 28.01
C ALA A 375 1.86 12.93 28.92
N LEU A 376 2.98 13.66 29.03
CA LEU A 376 4.10 13.30 29.89
C LEU A 376 3.67 13.18 31.37
N GLY A 377 2.92 14.16 31.87
CA GLY A 377 2.42 14.11 33.27
C GLY A 377 1.49 12.94 33.54
N ILE A 378 0.71 12.48 32.54
CA ILE A 378 -0.09 11.27 32.69
C ILE A 378 0.82 10.03 32.71
N TYR A 379 1.79 9.92 31.80
CA TYR A 379 2.72 8.78 31.74
C TYR A 379 3.63 8.71 33.00
N GLU A 380 3.97 9.85 33.61
CA GLU A 380 4.68 9.89 34.89
C GLU A 380 3.82 9.27 36.00
N ARG A 381 2.53 9.61 36.09
CA ARG A 381 1.60 8.99 37.05
C ARG A 381 1.40 7.50 36.82
N LEU A 382 1.41 7.06 35.56
CA LEU A 382 1.27 5.65 35.15
C LEU A 382 2.58 4.85 35.35
N GLY A 383 3.72 5.51 35.54
CA GLY A 383 5.03 4.86 35.66
C GLY A 383 5.56 4.27 34.32
N ASP A 384 5.01 4.67 33.17
CA ASP A 384 5.45 4.20 31.85
C ASP A 384 6.68 4.98 31.38
N THR A 385 7.87 4.50 31.71
CA THR A 385 9.15 5.15 31.39
C THR A 385 9.41 5.20 29.88
N THR A 386 8.99 4.19 29.12
CA THR A 386 9.13 4.17 27.66
C THR A 386 8.28 5.25 26.99
N ALA A 387 7.02 5.39 27.41
CA ALA A 387 6.15 6.45 26.91
C ALA A 387 6.63 7.85 27.33
N GLN A 388 7.18 8.00 28.56
CA GLN A 388 7.85 9.23 28.99
C GLN A 388 9.02 9.57 28.06
N ALA A 389 9.88 8.61 27.73
CA ALA A 389 11.00 8.82 26.79
C ALA A 389 10.51 9.27 25.41
N ARG A 390 9.41 8.68 24.91
CA ARG A 390 8.77 9.13 23.65
C ARG A 390 8.28 10.58 23.75
N CYS A 391 7.68 10.98 24.86
CA CYS A 391 7.23 12.36 25.08
C CYS A 391 8.43 13.32 25.14
N TRP A 392 9.50 12.99 25.86
CA TRP A 392 10.70 13.80 25.93
C TRP A 392 11.36 13.99 24.56
N LYS A 393 11.45 12.93 23.76
CA LYS A 393 11.90 13.03 22.36
C LYS A 393 10.99 13.95 21.52
N GLY A 394 9.67 13.88 21.73
CA GLY A 394 8.70 14.77 21.07
C GLY A 394 8.89 16.23 21.46
N LEU A 395 9.05 16.50 22.76
CA LEU A 395 9.34 17.81 23.34
C LEU A 395 10.67 18.39 22.81
N ALA A 396 11.72 17.56 22.72
CA ALA A 396 13.00 17.98 22.15
C ALA A 396 12.84 18.56 20.73
N LYS A 397 12.06 17.87 19.88
CA LYS A 397 11.78 18.35 18.52
C LYS A 397 11.02 19.67 18.51
N LEU A 398 10.06 19.86 19.40
CA LEU A 398 9.30 21.10 19.52
C LEU A 398 10.18 22.25 20.05
N PHE A 399 10.97 22.03 21.11
CA PHE A 399 11.91 23.04 21.61
C PHE A 399 12.94 23.46 20.56
N ARG A 400 13.44 22.50 19.74
CA ARG A 400 14.34 22.85 18.63
C ARG A 400 13.67 23.78 17.63
N LEU A 401 12.40 23.54 17.28
CA LEU A 401 11.64 24.40 16.35
C LEU A 401 11.38 25.80 16.92
N GLU A 402 11.25 25.92 18.23
CA GLU A 402 11.14 27.20 18.95
C GLU A 402 12.50 27.90 19.17
N GLY A 403 13.60 27.29 18.69
CA GLY A 403 14.95 27.84 18.88
C GLY A 403 15.54 27.65 20.28
N GLN A 404 14.86 26.93 21.17
CA GLN A 404 15.31 26.65 22.54
C GLN A 404 16.27 25.45 22.55
N LEU A 405 17.46 25.63 21.93
CA LEU A 405 18.35 24.51 21.60
C LEU A 405 18.92 23.78 22.82
N ASP A 406 19.24 24.50 23.92
CA ASP A 406 19.77 23.87 25.13
C ASP A 406 18.71 23.05 25.87
N VAL A 407 17.47 23.55 25.92
CA VAL A 407 16.34 22.81 26.47
C VAL A 407 16.03 21.59 25.60
N SER A 408 16.15 21.75 24.29
CA SER A 408 15.96 20.66 23.31
C SER A 408 16.98 19.53 23.52
N GLU A 409 18.26 19.87 23.71
CA GLU A 409 19.34 18.93 23.99
C GLU A 409 19.07 18.18 25.30
N SER A 410 18.80 18.90 26.39
CA SER A 410 18.47 18.30 27.68
C SER A 410 17.27 17.36 27.59
N ALA A 411 16.22 17.72 26.85
CA ALA A 411 15.06 16.87 26.65
C ALA A 411 15.39 15.60 25.83
N ALA A 412 16.25 15.72 24.81
CA ALA A 412 16.67 14.56 24.00
C ALA A 412 17.55 13.60 24.79
N SER A 413 18.48 14.11 25.62
CA SER A 413 19.31 13.30 26.50
C SER A 413 18.46 12.58 27.55
N ARG A 414 17.51 13.28 28.18
CA ARG A 414 16.58 12.66 29.14
C ARG A 414 15.73 11.56 28.53
N ALA A 415 15.39 11.66 27.24
CA ALA A 415 14.70 10.59 26.53
C ALA A 415 15.55 9.31 26.46
N ILE A 416 16.86 9.42 26.30
CA ILE A 416 17.77 8.27 26.26
C ILE A 416 17.97 7.71 27.70
N ASP A 417 18.19 8.58 28.69
CA ASP A 417 18.44 8.18 30.08
C ASP A 417 17.29 7.38 30.71
N LEU A 418 16.06 7.58 30.21
CA LEU A 418 14.87 6.88 30.69
C LEU A 418 14.71 5.48 30.10
N LEU A 419 15.49 5.13 29.06
CA LEU A 419 15.35 3.86 28.38
C LEU A 419 16.23 2.77 29.01
N PRO A 420 15.75 1.51 29.04
CA PRO A 420 16.56 0.39 29.46
C PRO A 420 17.72 0.17 28.45
N GLU A 421 18.79 -0.46 28.93
CA GLU A 421 19.96 -0.76 28.11
C GLU A 421 19.66 -1.63 26.87
N LYS A 422 18.61 -2.43 26.93
CA LYS A 422 18.20 -3.35 25.84
C LYS A 422 16.68 -3.34 25.67
N GLY A 423 16.26 -3.60 24.43
CA GLY A 423 14.85 -3.78 24.07
C GLY A 423 14.13 -2.49 23.65
N GLN A 424 14.84 -1.36 23.55
CA GLN A 424 14.29 -0.09 23.05
C GLN A 424 15.25 0.60 22.06
N GLU A 425 16.03 -0.19 21.34
CA GLU A 425 17.09 0.27 20.43
C GLU A 425 16.55 1.22 19.36
N LEU A 426 15.32 0.98 18.86
CA LEU A 426 14.67 1.86 17.88
C LEU A 426 14.46 3.28 18.46
N LEU A 427 14.03 3.37 19.72
CA LEU A 427 13.79 4.67 20.36
C LEU A 427 15.11 5.39 20.68
N VAL A 428 16.16 4.64 21.04
CA VAL A 428 17.53 5.15 21.18
C VAL A 428 18.03 5.69 19.85
N CYS A 429 17.95 4.92 18.77
CA CYS A 429 18.32 5.32 17.42
C CYS A 429 17.64 6.63 17.01
N GLN A 430 16.31 6.72 17.18
CA GLN A 430 15.55 7.92 16.86
C GLN A 430 15.89 9.13 17.76
N SER A 431 16.32 8.90 19.00
CA SER A 431 16.76 9.96 19.91
C SER A 431 18.15 10.46 19.53
N GLN A 432 19.07 9.56 19.18
CA GLN A 432 20.39 9.91 18.62
C GLN A 432 20.23 10.75 17.36
N ARG A 433 19.38 10.36 16.42
CA ARG A 433 19.09 11.16 15.23
C ARG A 433 18.50 12.54 15.59
N SER A 434 17.69 12.62 16.65
CA SER A 434 17.17 13.93 17.14
C SER A 434 18.28 14.83 17.69
N LEU A 435 19.26 14.25 18.45
CA LEU A 435 20.45 14.97 18.90
C LEU A 435 21.29 15.47 17.73
N GLY A 436 21.49 14.65 16.70
CA GLY A 436 22.16 15.06 15.46
C GLY A 436 21.56 16.33 14.86
N HIS A 437 20.22 16.39 14.74
CA HIS A 437 19.54 17.60 14.26
C HIS A 437 19.63 18.80 15.21
N ILE A 438 19.70 18.58 16.51
CA ILE A 438 19.87 19.64 17.51
C ILE A 438 21.26 20.25 17.37
N TYR A 439 22.30 19.42 17.30
CA TYR A 439 23.67 19.89 17.12
C TYR A 439 23.90 20.53 15.74
N GLN A 440 23.26 20.04 14.69
CA GLN A 440 23.21 20.75 13.39
C GLN A 440 22.63 22.17 13.56
N SER A 441 21.50 22.29 14.30
CA SER A 441 20.90 23.61 14.58
C SER A 441 21.81 24.51 15.43
N LYS A 442 22.64 23.94 16.33
CA LYS A 442 23.66 24.63 17.12
C LYS A 442 24.93 24.95 16.33
N ARG A 443 25.07 24.44 15.09
CA ARG A 443 26.27 24.50 14.26
C ARG A 443 27.48 23.79 14.87
N GLU A 444 27.24 22.76 15.67
CA GLU A 444 28.24 21.89 16.28
C GLU A 444 28.38 20.61 15.44
N ARG A 445 29.10 20.71 14.30
CA ARG A 445 29.19 19.69 13.27
C ARG A 445 29.65 18.33 13.77
N GLU A 446 30.79 18.30 14.46
CA GLU A 446 31.39 17.05 14.92
C GLU A 446 30.43 16.25 15.79
N LYS A 447 29.74 16.95 16.70
CA LYS A 447 28.71 16.30 17.52
C LYS A 447 27.50 15.86 16.69
N ALA A 448 27.09 16.66 15.69
CA ALA A 448 25.97 16.29 14.83
C ALA A 448 26.29 14.98 14.05
N ILE A 449 27.48 14.90 13.45
CA ILE A 449 27.94 13.70 12.74
C ILE A 449 28.01 12.51 13.72
N HIS A 450 28.66 12.65 14.86
CA HIS A 450 28.79 11.60 15.87
C HIS A 450 27.42 10.99 16.27
N HIS A 451 26.43 11.82 16.55
CA HIS A 451 25.10 11.31 16.92
C HIS A 451 24.35 10.69 15.75
N LEU A 452 24.53 11.17 14.52
CA LEU A 452 23.95 10.55 13.33
C LEU A 452 24.62 9.23 12.98
N GLU A 453 25.95 9.11 13.18
CA GLU A 453 26.68 7.86 13.01
C GLU A 453 26.29 6.80 14.05
N ASN A 454 26.13 7.19 15.32
CA ASN A 454 25.59 6.28 16.34
C ASN A 454 24.18 5.79 15.98
N ALA A 455 23.34 6.66 15.45
CA ALA A 455 22.03 6.24 14.96
C ALA A 455 22.13 5.30 13.76
N LEU A 456 23.10 5.54 12.85
CA LEU A 456 23.35 4.72 11.67
C LEU A 456 23.82 3.32 12.04
N GLU A 457 24.75 3.20 13.00
CA GLU A 457 25.25 1.93 13.52
C GLU A 457 24.09 1.09 14.06
N ILE A 458 23.29 1.64 14.99
CA ILE A 458 22.15 0.96 15.55
C ILE A 458 21.16 0.52 14.45
N ALA A 459 20.80 1.41 13.52
CA ALA A 459 19.86 1.08 12.48
C ALA A 459 20.39 0.03 11.48
N SER A 460 21.71 -0.03 11.29
CA SER A 460 22.37 -1.03 10.43
C SER A 460 22.39 -2.41 11.06
N ASP A 461 22.65 -2.50 12.36
CA ASP A 461 22.66 -3.77 13.11
C ASP A 461 21.31 -4.49 13.07
N PHE A 462 20.23 -3.71 13.03
CA PHE A 462 18.85 -4.23 12.98
C PHE A 462 18.25 -4.20 11.57
N GLU A 463 18.98 -3.79 10.54
CA GLU A 463 18.49 -3.66 9.16
C GLU A 463 17.21 -2.81 9.01
N TRP A 464 17.05 -1.76 9.81
CA TRP A 464 15.86 -0.88 9.75
C TRP A 464 15.93 0.07 8.56
N HIS A 465 15.54 -0.39 7.39
CA HIS A 465 15.61 0.39 6.14
C HIS A 465 14.91 1.75 6.23
N SER A 466 13.79 1.84 6.94
CA SER A 466 13.10 3.12 7.14
C SER A 466 13.92 4.13 7.94
N GLU A 467 14.59 3.72 9.04
CA GLU A 467 15.45 4.62 9.81
C GLU A 467 16.75 4.92 9.06
N LEU A 468 17.33 3.94 8.39
CA LEU A 468 18.50 4.15 7.51
C LEU A 468 18.22 5.22 6.44
N PHE A 469 17.05 5.16 5.81
CA PHE A 469 16.61 6.21 4.89
C PHE A 469 16.67 7.60 5.52
N TRP A 470 16.03 7.77 6.68
CA TRP A 470 15.96 9.08 7.35
C TRP A 470 17.31 9.57 7.88
N ILE A 471 18.16 8.67 8.36
CA ILE A 471 19.52 9.01 8.82
C ILE A 471 20.37 9.47 7.65
N HIS A 472 20.35 8.75 6.52
CA HIS A 472 21.08 9.16 5.32
C HIS A 472 20.56 10.49 4.75
N CYS A 473 19.27 10.76 4.80
CA CYS A 473 18.73 12.08 4.48
C CYS A 473 19.31 13.18 5.39
N SER A 474 19.41 12.91 6.70
CA SER A 474 19.95 13.86 7.67
C SER A 474 21.45 14.14 7.44
N LEU A 475 22.23 13.10 7.16
CA LEU A 475 23.64 13.23 6.81
C LEU A 475 23.83 14.00 5.49
N ALA A 476 23.02 13.72 4.47
CA ALA A 476 23.06 14.44 3.21
C ALA A 476 22.81 15.94 3.38
N GLU A 477 21.81 16.31 4.19
CA GLU A 477 21.53 17.71 4.51
C GLU A 477 22.69 18.36 5.29
N LEU A 478 23.28 17.65 6.25
CA LEU A 478 24.39 18.15 7.04
C LEU A 478 25.66 18.39 6.19
N PHE A 479 26.02 17.45 5.31
CA PHE A 479 27.16 17.59 4.42
C PHE A 479 26.93 18.71 3.37
N ALA A 480 25.71 18.84 2.86
CA ALA A 480 25.36 19.90 1.91
C ALA A 480 25.47 21.31 2.51
N ASP A 481 25.15 21.48 3.79
CA ASP A 481 25.24 22.77 4.49
C ASP A 481 26.70 23.30 4.57
N GLU A 482 27.69 22.46 4.28
CA GLU A 482 29.12 22.73 4.39
C GLU A 482 29.91 22.47 3.10
N ASP A 483 29.24 22.57 1.97
CA ASP A 483 29.82 22.35 0.63
C ASP A 483 30.44 20.96 0.39
N GLY A 484 30.17 19.98 1.28
CA GLY A 484 30.55 18.57 1.12
C GLY A 484 29.61 17.82 0.17
N PHE A 485 29.50 18.32 -1.06
CA PHE A 485 28.46 17.88 -2.00
C PHE A 485 28.61 16.43 -2.47
N ASP A 486 29.82 15.93 -2.63
CA ASP A 486 30.05 14.53 -3.04
C ASP A 486 29.52 13.55 -1.99
N ASP A 487 29.83 13.83 -0.71
CA ASP A 487 29.30 13.03 0.41
C ASP A 487 27.78 13.19 0.52
N ALA A 488 27.25 14.40 0.31
CA ALA A 488 25.82 14.64 0.32
C ALA A 488 25.10 13.83 -0.77
N HIS A 489 25.61 13.81 -2.01
CA HIS A 489 25.05 13.00 -3.09
C HIS A 489 25.16 11.49 -2.83
N ASN A 490 26.28 11.02 -2.26
CA ASN A 490 26.45 9.63 -1.84
C ASN A 490 25.38 9.23 -0.81
N HIS A 491 25.16 10.07 0.20
CA HIS A 491 24.13 9.80 1.20
C HIS A 491 22.70 9.83 0.62
N VAL A 492 22.37 10.72 -0.34
CA VAL A 492 21.10 10.66 -1.05
C VAL A 492 20.96 9.36 -1.84
N GLY A 493 22.04 8.89 -2.47
CA GLY A 493 22.06 7.59 -3.18
C GLY A 493 21.73 6.43 -2.24
N LYS A 494 22.38 6.37 -1.06
CA LYS A 494 22.08 5.38 -0.02
C LYS A 494 20.64 5.52 0.52
N ALA A 495 20.15 6.73 0.73
CA ALA A 495 18.77 6.94 1.12
C ALA A 495 17.80 6.35 0.07
N LYS A 496 18.02 6.62 -1.22
CA LYS A 496 17.19 6.04 -2.30
C LYS A 496 17.19 4.52 -2.30
N SER A 497 18.34 3.87 -2.05
CA SER A 497 18.40 2.40 -1.98
C SER A 497 17.57 1.82 -0.82
N HIS A 498 17.43 2.56 0.28
CA HIS A 498 16.61 2.17 1.42
C HIS A 498 15.13 2.58 1.30
N ALA A 499 14.79 3.44 0.32
CA ALA A 499 13.40 3.83 0.08
C ALA A 499 12.59 2.71 -0.57
N ALA A 500 13.22 1.78 -1.28
CA ALA A 500 12.57 0.77 -2.10
C ALA A 500 11.51 1.43 -3.04
N ASP A 501 10.26 0.96 -3.00
CA ASP A 501 9.14 1.48 -3.79
C ASP A 501 8.28 2.52 -3.02
N ASP A 502 8.75 2.98 -1.85
CA ASP A 502 8.03 4.00 -1.07
C ASP A 502 8.07 5.36 -1.78
N ALA A 503 6.98 5.70 -2.46
CA ALA A 503 6.87 6.92 -3.25
C ALA A 503 7.10 8.19 -2.41
N TYR A 504 6.67 8.22 -1.13
CA TYR A 504 6.89 9.38 -0.26
C TYR A 504 8.39 9.58 0.04
N LYS A 505 9.08 8.51 0.40
CA LYS A 505 10.53 8.54 0.65
C LYS A 505 11.31 8.92 -0.62
N LEU A 506 10.92 8.38 -1.78
CA LEU A 506 11.54 8.75 -3.05
C LEU A 506 11.34 10.24 -3.37
N GLY A 507 10.14 10.78 -3.20
CA GLY A 507 9.86 12.21 -3.35
C GLY A 507 10.71 13.08 -2.40
N ARG A 508 10.89 12.64 -1.15
CA ARG A 508 11.73 13.32 -0.18
C ARG A 508 13.23 13.31 -0.56
N ALA A 509 13.73 12.18 -1.05
CA ALA A 509 15.11 12.07 -1.52
C ALA A 509 15.37 12.96 -2.75
N MET A 510 14.39 13.04 -3.68
CA MET A 510 14.45 13.97 -4.81
C MET A 510 14.50 15.43 -4.35
N GLU A 511 13.68 15.81 -3.37
CA GLU A 511 13.69 17.16 -2.80
C GLU A 511 15.07 17.53 -2.20
N ILE A 512 15.67 16.62 -1.42
CA ILE A 512 16.99 16.85 -0.83
C ILE A 512 18.04 17.00 -1.94
N ARG A 513 18.00 16.15 -2.96
CA ARG A 513 18.92 16.23 -4.10
C ARG A 513 18.74 17.52 -4.90
N ALA A 514 17.50 17.97 -5.09
CA ALA A 514 17.22 19.26 -5.73
C ALA A 514 17.85 20.42 -4.96
N ARG A 515 17.81 20.40 -3.62
CA ARG A 515 18.47 21.43 -2.80
C ARG A 515 20.00 21.38 -2.93
N ILE A 516 20.59 20.20 -2.95
CA ILE A 516 22.04 20.03 -3.15
C ILE A 516 22.45 20.61 -4.52
N TRP A 517 21.76 20.24 -5.61
CA TRP A 517 22.00 20.78 -6.94
C TRP A 517 21.85 22.31 -6.99
N TYR A 518 20.84 22.85 -6.30
CA TYR A 518 20.66 24.30 -6.21
C TYR A 518 21.84 24.99 -5.51
N GLN A 519 22.36 24.44 -4.42
CA GLN A 519 23.53 24.96 -3.71
C GLN A 519 24.79 24.91 -4.59
N GLN A 520 24.98 23.84 -5.38
CA GLN A 520 26.06 23.69 -6.36
C GLN A 520 25.90 24.57 -7.60
N ARG A 521 24.81 25.34 -7.73
CA ARG A 521 24.48 26.13 -8.91
C ARG A 521 24.18 25.33 -10.17
N GLN A 522 23.89 24.04 -10.05
CA GLN A 522 23.41 23.19 -11.14
C GLN A 522 21.89 23.30 -11.23
N LEU A 523 21.45 24.44 -11.84
CA LEU A 523 20.06 24.88 -11.75
C LEU A 523 19.09 24.00 -12.56
N GLU A 524 19.52 23.43 -13.70
CA GLU A 524 18.71 22.55 -14.53
C GLU A 524 18.40 21.24 -13.80
N ASP A 525 19.42 20.64 -13.19
CA ASP A 525 19.28 19.40 -12.39
C ASP A 525 18.40 19.65 -11.17
N ALA A 526 18.58 20.80 -10.51
CA ALA A 526 17.76 21.22 -9.38
C ALA A 526 16.28 21.35 -9.76
N ALA A 527 15.98 21.98 -10.92
CA ALA A 527 14.62 22.13 -11.42
C ALA A 527 13.99 20.77 -11.75
N SER A 528 14.72 19.88 -12.44
CA SER A 528 14.26 18.54 -12.82
C SER A 528 13.88 17.71 -11.59
N GLU A 529 14.76 17.68 -10.58
CA GLU A 529 14.50 16.93 -9.33
C GLU A 529 13.35 17.54 -8.52
N ALA A 530 13.26 18.88 -8.45
CA ALA A 530 12.17 19.54 -7.76
C ALA A 530 10.81 19.26 -8.41
N LEU A 531 10.72 19.26 -9.74
CA LEU A 531 9.51 18.86 -10.47
C LEU A 531 9.14 17.40 -10.22
N GLY A 532 10.12 16.48 -10.21
CA GLY A 532 9.90 15.08 -9.87
C GLY A 532 9.35 14.90 -8.45
N ALA A 533 9.90 15.63 -7.48
CA ALA A 533 9.42 15.62 -6.10
C ALA A 533 7.98 16.17 -5.99
N ILE A 534 7.66 17.28 -6.68
CA ILE A 534 6.32 17.86 -6.72
C ILE A 534 5.32 16.83 -7.25
N GLY A 535 5.58 16.25 -8.43
CA GLY A 535 4.69 15.28 -9.03
C GLY A 535 4.44 14.04 -8.15
N THR A 536 5.45 13.61 -7.41
CA THR A 536 5.33 12.49 -6.47
C THR A 536 4.49 12.86 -5.25
N HIS A 537 4.75 14.02 -4.64
CA HIS A 537 4.00 14.48 -3.47
C HIS A 537 2.56 14.88 -3.79
N GLU A 538 2.28 15.42 -4.99
CA GLU A 538 0.90 15.70 -5.45
C GLU A 538 0.06 14.43 -5.57
N LYS A 539 0.61 13.36 -6.14
CA LYS A 539 -0.07 12.06 -6.22
C LYS A 539 -0.42 11.46 -4.86
N LEU A 540 0.37 11.77 -3.84
CA LEU A 540 0.16 11.30 -2.46
C LEU A 540 -0.70 12.23 -1.62
N GLY A 541 -1.10 13.40 -2.15
CA GLY A 541 -1.84 14.41 -1.38
C GLY A 541 -1.00 15.10 -0.29
N ALA A 542 0.34 15.02 -0.35
CA ALA A 542 1.28 15.60 0.63
C ALA A 542 1.42 17.12 0.45
N SER A 543 0.33 17.85 0.67
CA SER A 543 0.18 19.28 0.32
C SER A 543 1.30 20.18 0.86
N ARG A 544 1.79 19.90 2.09
CA ARG A 544 2.89 20.67 2.70
C ARG A 544 4.21 20.50 1.96
N ASP A 545 4.52 19.25 1.58
CA ASP A 545 5.75 18.93 0.86
C ASP A 545 5.70 19.51 -0.56
N VAL A 546 4.52 19.47 -1.18
CA VAL A 546 4.27 20.15 -2.48
C VAL A 546 4.57 21.65 -2.39
N VAL A 547 4.06 22.35 -1.36
CA VAL A 547 4.31 23.79 -1.16
C VAL A 547 5.81 24.05 -0.98
N ARG A 548 6.50 23.21 -0.20
CA ARG A 548 7.95 23.35 0.05
C ARG A 548 8.75 23.12 -1.23
N CYS A 549 8.42 22.10 -2.02
CA CYS A 549 9.09 21.81 -3.29
C CYS A 549 8.80 22.90 -4.35
N LYS A 550 7.58 23.45 -4.40
CA LYS A 550 7.24 24.59 -5.28
C LYS A 550 8.02 25.85 -4.90
N GLY A 551 8.22 26.10 -3.60
CA GLY A 551 9.07 27.20 -3.14
C GLY A 551 10.54 27.03 -3.56
N LEU A 552 11.08 25.80 -3.49
CA LEU A 552 12.41 25.50 -3.99
C LEU A 552 12.50 25.73 -5.50
N LEU A 553 11.55 25.22 -6.28
CA LEU A 553 11.52 25.40 -7.73
C LEU A 553 11.46 26.87 -8.11
N GLN A 554 10.65 27.67 -7.44
CA GLN A 554 10.59 29.13 -7.67
C GLN A 554 11.94 29.81 -7.42
N ASN A 555 12.68 29.41 -6.37
CA ASN A 555 14.03 29.93 -6.12
C ASN A 555 15.01 29.55 -7.25
N VAL A 556 14.92 28.30 -7.75
CA VAL A 556 15.72 27.82 -8.87
C VAL A 556 15.43 28.62 -10.13
N GLU A 557 14.16 28.81 -10.48
CA GLU A 557 13.72 29.55 -11.66
C GLU A 557 14.16 31.02 -11.59
N GLN A 558 14.09 31.66 -10.42
CA GLN A 558 14.59 33.01 -10.20
C GLN A 558 16.11 33.08 -10.41
N ALA A 559 16.86 32.11 -9.93
CA ALA A 559 18.30 32.03 -10.13
C ALA A 559 18.65 31.82 -11.61
N MET A 560 17.89 31.01 -12.35
CA MET A 560 18.05 30.79 -13.81
C MET A 560 17.79 32.11 -14.60
N ALA A 561 16.83 32.91 -14.16
CA ALA A 561 16.50 34.19 -14.80
C ALA A 561 17.53 35.32 -14.51
N GLY A 562 18.64 35.02 -13.82
CA GLY A 562 19.68 36.03 -13.49
C GLY A 562 19.29 36.97 -12.36
N GLY A 563 18.19 36.71 -11.67
CA GLY A 563 17.79 37.42 -10.45
C GLY A 563 18.67 37.00 -9.28
N LEU A 564 19.18 37.96 -8.49
CA LEU A 564 19.73 37.63 -7.17
C LEU A 564 18.64 36.96 -6.35
N PRO A 565 18.89 35.75 -5.78
CA PRO A 565 17.92 35.09 -4.94
C PRO A 565 17.56 36.04 -3.80
N LYS A 566 16.26 36.34 -3.64
CA LYS A 566 15.77 36.99 -2.43
C LYS A 566 16.15 36.06 -1.27
N THR A 567 17.20 36.45 -0.56
CA THR A 567 17.74 35.82 0.65
C THR A 567 17.69 34.27 0.59
N VAL A 568 18.83 33.63 0.66
CA VAL A 568 18.89 32.21 0.99
C VAL A 568 18.18 32.06 2.34
N LEU A 569 16.86 31.96 2.29
CA LEU A 569 16.13 31.35 3.36
C LEU A 569 16.64 29.90 3.33
N LEU A 570 17.59 29.59 4.19
CA LEU A 570 17.67 28.29 4.81
C LEU A 570 16.23 28.01 5.25
N ILE A 571 15.44 27.40 4.35
CA ILE A 571 14.14 26.89 4.74
C ILE A 571 14.53 25.76 5.68
N PRO A 572 14.43 25.96 7.03
CA PRO A 572 14.69 24.87 7.94
C PRO A 572 13.81 23.72 7.47
N THR A 573 14.23 22.51 7.64
CA THR A 573 13.43 21.29 7.42
C THR A 573 12.05 21.39 8.08
N ASN A 574 11.83 22.44 8.88
CA ASN A 574 10.59 22.98 9.42
C ASN A 574 10.74 24.51 9.57
N PRO A 575 10.25 25.35 8.62
CA PRO A 575 10.30 26.79 8.77
C PRO A 575 9.53 27.25 10.00
N PRO A 576 10.04 28.22 10.78
CA PRO A 576 9.22 28.92 11.72
C PRO A 576 8.16 29.71 10.93
N PHE A 577 6.89 29.42 11.15
CA PHE A 577 5.81 30.25 10.66
C PHE A 577 5.85 31.57 11.42
N SER A 578 6.38 32.63 10.83
CA SER A 578 6.15 34.00 11.33
C SER A 578 4.69 34.33 11.04
N ALA A 579 3.92 34.50 12.09
CA ALA A 579 2.61 35.09 12.04
C ALA A 579 2.74 36.53 11.46
N ARG A 580 2.35 36.73 10.20
CA ARG A 580 1.92 38.02 9.68
C ARG A 580 1.01 37.79 8.48
N GLY A 581 -0.25 38.22 8.66
CA GLY A 581 -1.22 38.37 7.59
C GLY A 581 -2.58 37.77 7.88
N GLU A 582 -3.27 38.25 8.91
CA GLU A 582 -4.72 38.17 8.91
C GLU A 582 -5.26 39.07 7.79
N PRO A 583 -6.11 38.58 6.87
CA PRO A 583 -6.99 39.44 6.15
C PRO A 583 -8.09 39.88 7.08
N SER A 584 -8.11 41.16 7.44
CA SER A 584 -9.21 41.83 8.14
C SER A 584 -10.50 41.67 7.33
N CYS A 585 -11.35 40.73 7.72
CA CYS A 585 -12.76 40.74 7.36
C CYS A 585 -13.45 41.83 8.15
N THR A 586 -13.58 43.01 7.55
CA THR A 586 -14.53 44.03 8.01
C THR A 586 -15.94 43.50 7.80
N LEU A 587 -16.54 43.04 8.87
CA LEU A 587 -17.99 42.84 8.94
C LEU A 587 -18.66 44.20 8.90
N THR A 588 -19.22 44.59 7.75
CA THR A 588 -20.20 45.67 7.66
C THR A 588 -21.50 45.17 8.29
N ASN A 589 -21.84 45.73 9.43
CA ASN A 589 -23.17 45.65 10.05
C ASN A 589 -24.20 46.18 9.08
N ALA A 590 -25.09 45.31 8.58
CA ALA A 590 -26.36 45.73 8.02
C ALA A 590 -27.46 45.34 9.03
N SER A 591 -28.01 46.35 9.66
CA SER A 591 -29.18 46.25 10.51
C SER A 591 -30.43 45.88 9.67
N PRO A 592 -31.34 45.03 10.15
CA PRO A 592 -32.64 44.85 9.51
C PRO A 592 -33.58 45.95 10.02
N SER A 593 -34.13 46.72 9.12
CA SER A 593 -35.34 47.53 9.34
C SER A 593 -36.54 46.80 8.71
N HIS A 594 -37.55 46.60 9.54
CA HIS A 594 -38.94 46.15 9.33
C HIS A 594 -39.21 44.68 9.04
#